data_5b94b374cad76a93ee4733075b9fc160
#
_entry.id   5b94b374cad76a93ee4733075b9fc160
#
_cell.length_a   1.000
_cell.length_b   1.000
_cell.length_c   1.000
_cell.angle_alpha   90.00
_cell.angle_beta   90.00
_cell.angle_gamma   90.00
#
_symmetry.space_group_name_H-M   'P 1'
#
loop_
_entity.id
_entity.type
_entity.pdbx_description
1 polymer ?
#
loop_
_entity_poly.entity_id
_entity_poly.type
_entity_poly.pdbx_seq_one_letter_code
_entity_poly.pdbx_strand_id
1 'polypeptide(L)'
;FAVRLCGVRAGERVLDLAGGTGDLSGRLLSRVGPRGWVVLSDINANMLAEGRRRLVDEGVVGNVAYVQADAETLPFPANSFDCITIAFGLRNVTYKDRALSAMHAALKPGGRAVILEFSHPVAPGLKPAYDLSSFSVLPVLGKLVANDAASYRYLAESIRMHPDQQTLLGMMEAAGFERCQYFNLSGG
;
A
#
# COMPACT_ATOMS: atom_id res chain seq x y z
N PHE A 1 6.06 11.11 -4.12
CA PHE A 1 5.33 11.74 -3.03
C PHE A 1 5.28 10.80 -1.82
N ALA A 2 4.68 9.60 -1.92
CA ALA A 2 4.52 8.64 -0.81
C ALA A 2 5.82 8.36 -0.05
N VAL A 3 6.92 8.06 -0.75
CA VAL A 3 8.25 7.85 -0.13
C VAL A 3 8.72 9.06 0.70
N ARG A 4 8.36 10.29 0.30
CA ARG A 4 8.66 11.48 1.10
C ARG A 4 7.80 11.56 2.35
N LEU A 5 6.52 11.23 2.26
CA LEU A 5 5.61 11.17 3.42
C LEU A 5 6.05 10.14 4.45
N CYS A 6 6.61 9.02 4.00
CA CYS A 6 7.17 8.03 4.91
C CYS A 6 8.25 8.65 5.82
N GLY A 7 8.92 9.72 5.42
CA GLY A 7 9.94 10.41 6.21
C GLY A 7 11.00 9.47 6.76
N VAL A 8 11.27 8.36 6.07
CA VAL A 8 12.17 7.28 6.49
C VAL A 8 13.58 7.80 6.64
N ARG A 9 14.21 7.41 7.75
CA ARG A 9 15.57 7.81 8.12
C ARG A 9 16.53 6.63 8.05
N ALA A 10 17.80 6.94 7.94
CA ALA A 10 18.85 5.93 7.96
C ALA A 10 18.81 5.12 9.28
N GLY A 11 18.86 3.81 9.18
CA GLY A 11 18.82 2.88 10.31
C GLY A 11 17.41 2.44 10.74
N GLU A 12 16.34 3.01 10.16
CA GLU A 12 14.96 2.61 10.49
C GLU A 12 14.60 1.23 9.92
N ARG A 13 13.63 0.59 10.58
CA ARG A 13 13.00 -0.66 10.14
C ARG A 13 11.63 -0.34 9.52
N VAL A 14 11.44 -0.73 8.28
CA VAL A 14 10.23 -0.42 7.51
C VAL A 14 9.56 -1.73 7.08
N LEU A 15 8.23 -1.79 7.20
CA LEU A 15 7.39 -2.82 6.59
C LEU A 15 6.70 -2.22 5.35
N ASP A 16 6.92 -2.82 4.20
CA ASP A 16 6.19 -2.56 2.97
C ASP A 16 5.15 -3.68 2.80
N LEU A 17 3.92 -3.40 3.25
CA LEU A 17 2.82 -4.35 3.33
C LEU A 17 2.05 -4.37 2.01
N ALA A 18 1.72 -5.56 1.51
CA ALA A 18 1.19 -5.78 0.17
C ALA A 18 2.11 -5.11 -0.90
N GLY A 19 3.42 -5.25 -0.71
CA GLY A 19 4.42 -4.56 -1.51
C GLY A 19 4.65 -5.17 -2.88
N GLY A 20 4.02 -6.30 -3.19
CA GLY A 20 3.98 -6.91 -4.51
C GLY A 20 5.38 -7.13 -5.10
N THR A 21 5.64 -6.50 -6.23
CA THR A 21 6.91 -6.59 -6.96
C THR A 21 8.05 -5.75 -6.38
N GLY A 22 7.85 -5.08 -5.24
CA GLY A 22 8.92 -4.42 -4.49
C GLY A 22 9.33 -3.03 -4.96
N ASP A 23 8.56 -2.39 -5.83
CA ASP A 23 8.88 -1.05 -6.36
C ASP A 23 9.04 0.01 -5.25
N LEU A 24 8.18 -0.03 -4.24
CA LEU A 24 8.27 0.86 -3.09
C LEU A 24 9.41 0.44 -2.17
N SER A 25 9.55 -0.86 -1.91
CA SER A 25 10.65 -1.43 -1.12
C SER A 25 12.03 -1.00 -1.61
N GLY A 26 12.30 -1.07 -2.91
CA GLY A 26 13.57 -0.63 -3.49
C GLY A 26 13.88 0.85 -3.21
N ARG A 27 12.86 1.70 -3.28
CA ARG A 27 12.98 3.13 -2.94
C ARG A 27 13.16 3.38 -1.44
N LEU A 28 12.54 2.58 -0.60
CA LEU A 28 12.68 2.66 0.86
C LEU A 28 14.06 2.18 1.31
N LEU A 29 14.59 1.11 0.70
CA LEU A 29 15.94 0.59 0.96
C LEU A 29 17.02 1.65 0.77
N SER A 30 16.92 2.45 -0.28
CA SER A 30 17.86 3.57 -0.51
C SER A 30 17.79 4.63 0.59
N ARG A 31 16.66 4.75 1.31
CA ARG A 31 16.48 5.73 2.39
C ARG A 31 16.94 5.22 3.74
N VAL A 32 16.60 3.97 4.06
CA VAL A 32 17.04 3.37 5.33
C VAL A 32 18.55 3.15 5.37
N GLY A 33 19.19 3.04 4.21
CA GLY A 33 20.63 2.83 4.08
C GLY A 33 21.08 1.48 4.65
N PRO A 34 22.39 1.23 4.74
CA PRO A 34 22.95 -0.10 5.05
C PRO A 34 22.70 -0.56 6.51
N ARG A 35 22.33 0.36 7.39
CA ARG A 35 22.01 0.04 8.80
C ARG A 35 20.52 -0.13 9.07
N GLY A 36 19.66 0.26 8.12
CA GLY A 36 18.23 0.07 8.21
C GLY A 36 17.79 -1.25 7.58
N TRP A 37 16.52 -1.54 7.67
CA TRP A 37 15.95 -2.79 7.20
C TRP A 37 14.57 -2.59 6.59
N VAL A 38 14.30 -3.24 5.47
CA VAL A 38 12.97 -3.27 4.86
C VAL A 38 12.44 -4.70 4.85
N VAL A 39 11.22 -4.89 5.29
CA VAL A 39 10.48 -6.13 5.11
C VAL A 39 9.49 -5.92 3.97
N LEU A 40 9.70 -6.59 2.85
CA LEU A 40 8.72 -6.70 1.77
C LEU A 40 7.77 -7.84 2.12
N SER A 41 6.49 -7.51 2.31
CA SER A 41 5.47 -8.49 2.65
C SER A 41 4.31 -8.45 1.67
N ASP A 42 3.83 -9.64 1.30
CA ASP A 42 2.63 -9.80 0.47
C ASP A 42 1.93 -11.11 0.83
N ILE A 43 0.61 -11.17 0.65
CA ILE A 43 -0.17 -12.40 0.83
C ILE A 43 0.05 -13.37 -0.34
N ASN A 44 0.35 -12.83 -1.52
CA ASN A 44 0.58 -13.58 -2.75
C ASN A 44 2.06 -13.98 -2.87
N ALA A 45 2.34 -15.26 -2.68
CA ALA A 45 3.70 -15.81 -2.75
C ALA A 45 4.38 -15.57 -4.11
N ASN A 46 3.63 -15.58 -5.22
CA ASN A 46 4.18 -15.34 -6.55
C ASN A 46 4.62 -13.88 -6.73
N MET A 47 3.83 -12.92 -6.22
CA MET A 47 4.20 -11.51 -6.22
C MET A 47 5.46 -11.28 -5.38
N LEU A 48 5.53 -11.92 -4.21
CA LEU A 48 6.67 -11.83 -3.32
C LEU A 48 7.96 -12.42 -3.96
N ALA A 49 7.83 -13.56 -4.64
CA ALA A 49 8.93 -14.18 -5.37
C ALA A 49 9.44 -13.29 -6.52
N GLU A 50 8.53 -12.67 -7.26
CA GLU A 50 8.88 -11.71 -8.32
C GLU A 50 9.56 -10.45 -7.74
N GLY A 51 9.03 -9.92 -6.62
CA GLY A 51 9.65 -8.80 -5.91
C GLY A 51 11.07 -9.13 -5.46
N ARG A 52 11.27 -10.34 -4.93
CA ARG A 52 12.62 -10.82 -4.56
C ARG A 52 13.55 -10.87 -5.77
N ARG A 53 13.09 -11.48 -6.87
CA ARG A 53 13.87 -11.60 -8.10
C ARG A 53 14.32 -10.23 -8.60
N ARG A 54 13.39 -9.27 -8.71
CA ARG A 54 13.66 -7.91 -9.18
C ARG A 54 14.67 -7.18 -8.29
N LEU A 55 14.46 -7.20 -6.98
CA LEU A 55 15.38 -6.52 -6.06
C LEU A 55 16.79 -7.12 -6.11
N VAL A 56 16.91 -8.44 -6.25
CA VAL A 56 18.21 -9.14 -6.45
C VAL A 56 18.84 -8.72 -7.76
N ASP A 57 18.09 -8.67 -8.86
CA ASP A 57 18.57 -8.23 -10.18
C ASP A 57 19.04 -6.75 -10.15
N GLU A 58 18.44 -5.93 -9.29
CA GLU A 58 18.86 -4.54 -9.02
C GLU A 58 20.06 -4.44 -8.04
N GLY A 59 20.62 -5.56 -7.61
CA GLY A 59 21.76 -5.62 -6.70
C GLY A 59 21.42 -5.47 -5.21
N VAL A 60 20.14 -5.55 -4.84
CA VAL A 60 19.70 -5.47 -3.46
C VAL A 60 19.75 -6.86 -2.83
N VAL A 61 20.82 -7.13 -2.05
CA VAL A 61 21.08 -8.47 -1.46
C VAL A 61 21.26 -8.46 0.05
N GLY A 62 21.10 -7.32 0.71
CA GLY A 62 21.49 -7.18 2.12
C GLY A 62 20.30 -7.02 3.07
N ASN A 63 19.92 -5.79 3.30
CA ASN A 63 19.03 -5.34 4.34
C ASN A 63 17.54 -5.42 3.98
N VAL A 64 17.13 -6.48 3.33
CA VAL A 64 15.74 -6.78 2.96
C VAL A 64 15.36 -8.19 3.39
N ALA A 65 14.15 -8.35 3.92
CA ALA A 65 13.50 -9.64 4.17
C ALA A 65 12.22 -9.75 3.34
N TYR A 66 11.85 -10.99 3.02
CA TYR A 66 10.65 -11.31 2.25
C TYR A 66 9.76 -12.19 3.11
N VAL A 67 8.55 -11.72 3.42
CA VAL A 67 7.64 -12.41 4.34
C VAL A 67 6.27 -12.54 3.72
N GLN A 68 5.81 -13.77 3.51
CA GLN A 68 4.42 -13.98 3.13
C GLN A 68 3.54 -13.78 4.36
N ALA A 69 2.63 -12.80 4.31
CA ALA A 69 1.75 -12.49 5.42
C ALA A 69 0.41 -11.90 4.95
N ASP A 70 -0.61 -12.19 5.73
CA ASP A 70 -1.90 -11.53 5.65
C ASP A 70 -1.86 -10.22 6.44
N ALA A 71 -2.33 -9.13 5.83
CA ALA A 71 -2.38 -7.81 6.47
C ALA A 71 -3.28 -7.80 7.72
N GLU A 72 -4.28 -8.67 7.78
CA GLU A 72 -5.22 -8.78 8.89
C GLU A 72 -4.62 -9.48 10.12
N THR A 73 -3.53 -10.27 9.92
CA THR A 73 -2.88 -11.06 10.98
C THR A 73 -1.36 -11.04 10.79
N LEU A 74 -0.74 -9.89 11.03
CA LEU A 74 0.70 -9.71 10.83
C LEU A 74 1.52 -10.60 11.78
N PRO A 75 2.47 -11.40 11.25
CA PRO A 75 3.30 -12.30 12.06
C PRO A 75 4.50 -11.58 12.68
N PHE A 76 4.32 -10.34 13.10
CA PHE A 76 5.40 -9.54 13.68
C PHE A 76 5.09 -9.19 15.13
N PRO A 77 6.10 -9.16 16.01
CA PRO A 77 5.94 -8.66 17.36
C PRO A 77 5.44 -7.21 17.37
N ALA A 78 4.77 -6.81 18.43
CA ALA A 78 4.44 -5.41 18.65
C ALA A 78 5.70 -4.53 18.67
N ASN A 79 5.56 -3.27 18.27
CA ASN A 79 6.65 -2.28 18.29
C ASN A 79 7.88 -2.68 17.46
N SER A 80 7.67 -3.33 16.31
CA SER A 80 8.75 -3.84 15.45
C SER A 80 9.25 -2.83 14.41
N PHE A 81 8.39 -1.92 13.95
CA PHE A 81 8.66 -1.05 12.80
C PHE A 81 8.59 0.43 13.15
N ASP A 82 9.48 1.21 12.54
CA ASP A 82 9.48 2.67 12.61
C ASP A 82 8.51 3.28 11.59
N CYS A 83 8.29 2.57 10.47
CA CYS A 83 7.33 2.95 9.43
C CYS A 83 6.68 1.70 8.83
N ILE A 84 5.38 1.79 8.54
CA ILE A 84 4.66 0.79 7.74
C ILE A 84 4.04 1.49 6.54
N THR A 85 4.21 0.91 5.36
CA THR A 85 3.58 1.39 4.12
C THR A 85 2.66 0.33 3.56
N ILE A 86 1.56 0.76 2.95
CA ILE A 86 0.73 -0.09 2.10
C ILE A 86 0.30 0.73 0.87
N ALA A 87 0.74 0.31 -0.32
CA ALA A 87 0.46 1.01 -1.55
C ALA A 87 -0.40 0.15 -2.48
N PHE A 88 -1.60 0.63 -2.78
CA PHE A 88 -2.58 -0.01 -3.67
C PHE A 88 -2.99 -1.44 -3.25
N GLY A 89 -2.82 -1.75 -1.97
CA GLY A 89 -3.12 -3.05 -1.39
C GLY A 89 -4.33 -3.06 -0.46
N LEU A 90 -4.59 -1.95 0.25
CA LEU A 90 -5.60 -1.90 1.30
C LEU A 90 -7.03 -2.13 0.76
N ARG A 91 -7.33 -1.70 -0.49
CA ARG A 91 -8.64 -1.94 -1.10
C ARG A 91 -8.98 -3.43 -1.22
N ASN A 92 -7.96 -4.30 -1.33
CA ASN A 92 -8.11 -5.76 -1.49
C ASN A 92 -8.24 -6.50 -0.15
N VAL A 93 -7.99 -5.82 0.97
CA VAL A 93 -8.15 -6.39 2.32
C VAL A 93 -9.62 -6.49 2.67
N THR A 94 -10.05 -7.64 3.18
CA THR A 94 -11.46 -7.89 3.52
C THR A 94 -11.85 -7.10 4.77
N TYR A 95 -11.12 -7.27 5.87
CA TYR A 95 -11.37 -6.60 7.14
C TYR A 95 -10.31 -5.52 7.37
N LYS A 96 -10.55 -4.33 6.80
CA LYS A 96 -9.61 -3.20 6.85
C LYS A 96 -9.33 -2.72 8.27
N ASP A 97 -10.31 -2.78 9.15
CA ASP A 97 -10.20 -2.49 10.58
C ASP A 97 -9.17 -3.39 11.28
N ARG A 98 -9.17 -4.69 10.97
CA ARG A 98 -8.18 -5.64 11.48
C ARG A 98 -6.78 -5.33 10.97
N ALA A 99 -6.65 -5.07 9.68
CA ALA A 99 -5.36 -4.72 9.09
C ALA A 99 -4.80 -3.43 9.70
N LEU A 100 -5.62 -2.39 9.85
CA LEU A 100 -5.20 -1.14 10.49
C LEU A 100 -4.79 -1.36 11.94
N SER A 101 -5.54 -2.17 12.70
CA SER A 101 -5.20 -2.52 14.08
C SER A 101 -3.89 -3.32 14.17
N ALA A 102 -3.67 -4.27 13.24
CA ALA A 102 -2.43 -5.05 13.16
C ALA A 102 -1.23 -4.16 12.81
N MET A 103 -1.40 -3.23 11.86
CA MET A 103 -0.39 -2.22 11.53
C MET A 103 -0.05 -1.34 12.73
N HIS A 104 -1.07 -0.85 13.44
CA HIS A 104 -0.86 -0.02 14.64
C HIS A 104 -0.08 -0.77 15.71
N ALA A 105 -0.45 -2.01 16.01
CA ALA A 105 0.24 -2.85 17.00
C ALA A 105 1.71 -3.14 16.62
N ALA A 106 2.00 -3.31 15.33
CA ALA A 106 3.34 -3.59 14.85
C ALA A 106 4.25 -2.35 14.80
N LEU A 107 3.67 -1.14 14.83
CA LEU A 107 4.42 0.11 14.88
C LEU A 107 4.98 0.39 16.27
N LYS A 108 6.19 0.92 16.31
CA LYS A 108 6.77 1.49 17.53
C LYS A 108 6.01 2.75 17.96
N PRO A 109 6.03 3.11 19.26
CA PRO A 109 5.58 4.44 19.69
C PRO A 109 6.27 5.55 18.89
N GLY A 110 5.48 6.47 18.32
CA GLY A 110 5.99 7.51 17.42
C GLY A 110 6.32 7.03 16.00
N GLY A 111 6.09 5.76 15.70
CA GLY A 111 6.14 5.21 14.34
C GLY A 111 5.01 5.77 13.46
N ARG A 112 5.08 5.55 12.17
CA ARG A 112 4.14 6.13 11.21
C ARG A 112 3.65 5.13 10.18
N ALA A 113 2.36 5.22 9.83
CA ALA A 113 1.77 4.48 8.73
C ALA A 113 1.54 5.42 7.54
N VAL A 114 1.82 4.95 6.33
CA VAL A 114 1.53 5.65 5.08
C VAL A 114 0.74 4.73 4.17
N ILE A 115 -0.48 5.14 3.86
CA ILE A 115 -1.38 4.42 2.97
C ILE A 115 -1.46 5.22 1.67
N LEU A 116 -1.14 4.59 0.55
CA LEU A 116 -1.35 5.12 -0.79
C LEU A 116 -2.42 4.26 -1.46
N GLU A 117 -3.55 4.87 -1.79
CA GLU A 117 -4.65 4.12 -2.39
C GLU A 117 -5.44 4.97 -3.39
N PHE A 118 -6.13 4.29 -4.29
CA PHE A 118 -7.14 4.94 -5.11
C PHE A 118 -8.31 5.38 -4.24
N SER A 119 -8.90 6.52 -4.56
CA SER A 119 -10.04 7.06 -3.84
C SER A 119 -11.06 7.68 -4.78
N HIS A 120 -12.15 8.17 -4.21
CA HIS A 120 -13.19 8.83 -4.98
C HIS A 120 -12.73 10.22 -5.43
N PRO A 121 -13.02 10.62 -6.71
CA PRO A 121 -12.72 11.96 -7.19
C PRO A 121 -13.43 13.02 -6.34
N VAL A 122 -12.69 14.00 -5.85
CA VAL A 122 -13.22 15.13 -5.09
C VAL A 122 -13.40 16.40 -5.93
N ALA A 123 -12.81 16.44 -7.13
CA ALA A 123 -12.95 17.62 -8.00
C ALA A 123 -14.37 17.72 -8.56
N PRO A 124 -15.01 18.91 -8.49
CA PRO A 124 -16.35 19.12 -9.03
C PRO A 124 -16.43 18.77 -10.51
N GLY A 125 -17.43 17.99 -10.92
CA GLY A 125 -17.67 17.59 -12.31
C GLY A 125 -16.83 16.42 -12.84
N LEU A 126 -15.80 15.97 -12.11
CA LEU A 126 -14.99 14.80 -12.51
C LEU A 126 -15.70 13.47 -12.26
N LYS A 127 -16.61 13.39 -11.30
CA LYS A 127 -17.28 12.14 -10.92
C LYS A 127 -18.03 11.47 -12.08
N PRO A 128 -18.88 12.15 -12.87
CA PRO A 128 -19.55 11.52 -14.02
C PRO A 128 -18.59 11.05 -15.11
N ALA A 129 -17.53 11.82 -15.38
CA ALA A 129 -16.51 11.46 -16.36
C ALA A 129 -15.65 10.28 -15.88
N TYR A 130 -15.34 10.24 -14.59
CA TYR A 130 -14.61 9.13 -13.96
C TYR A 130 -15.45 7.85 -13.98
N ASP A 131 -16.72 7.92 -13.58
CA ASP A 131 -17.63 6.77 -13.60
C ASP A 131 -17.77 6.21 -15.02
N LEU A 132 -17.96 7.06 -16.03
CA LEU A 132 -18.04 6.65 -17.43
C LEU A 132 -16.72 6.00 -17.90
N SER A 133 -15.57 6.60 -17.57
CA SER A 133 -14.27 6.07 -17.99
C SER A 133 -13.93 4.76 -17.29
N SER A 134 -14.22 4.63 -16.00
CA SER A 134 -13.89 3.45 -15.20
C SER A 134 -14.71 2.21 -15.59
N PHE A 135 -15.98 2.38 -15.98
CA PHE A 135 -16.86 1.25 -16.29
C PHE A 135 -16.99 0.94 -17.77
N SER A 136 -16.82 1.92 -18.63
CA SER A 136 -17.03 1.76 -20.06
C SER A 136 -15.72 1.73 -20.85
N VAL A 137 -14.76 2.59 -20.50
CA VAL A 137 -13.54 2.75 -21.28
C VAL A 137 -12.42 1.81 -20.80
N LEU A 138 -12.16 1.74 -19.48
CA LEU A 138 -11.09 0.92 -18.95
C LEU A 138 -11.25 -0.59 -19.24
N PRO A 139 -12.42 -1.23 -19.06
CA PRO A 139 -12.58 -2.64 -19.41
C PRO A 139 -12.43 -2.92 -20.90
N VAL A 140 -12.88 -1.99 -21.77
CA VAL A 140 -12.73 -2.11 -23.22
C VAL A 140 -11.27 -1.96 -23.64
N LEU A 141 -10.56 -0.98 -23.09
CA LEU A 141 -9.11 -0.84 -23.31
C LEU A 141 -8.33 -2.03 -22.74
N GLY A 142 -8.70 -2.53 -21.56
CA GLY A 142 -8.10 -3.74 -20.98
C GLY A 142 -8.25 -4.97 -21.87
N LYS A 143 -9.42 -5.14 -22.48
CA LYS A 143 -9.66 -6.21 -23.43
C LYS A 143 -8.86 -6.05 -24.74
N LEU A 144 -8.74 -4.82 -25.23
CA LEU A 144 -8.04 -4.53 -26.51
C LEU A 144 -6.51 -4.57 -26.35
N VAL A 145 -5.97 -4.11 -25.22
CA VAL A 145 -4.52 -3.95 -25.02
C VAL A 145 -3.89 -5.11 -24.27
N ALA A 146 -4.55 -5.61 -23.23
CA ALA A 146 -3.98 -6.65 -22.35
C ALA A 146 -4.74 -7.98 -22.41
N ASN A 147 -5.82 -8.09 -23.16
CA ASN A 147 -6.74 -9.23 -23.20
C ASN A 147 -7.25 -9.68 -21.82
N ASP A 148 -7.34 -8.75 -20.86
CA ASP A 148 -7.69 -9.00 -19.46
C ASP A 148 -8.74 -8.00 -18.95
N ALA A 149 -9.95 -8.10 -19.47
CA ALA A 149 -11.08 -7.29 -19.06
C ALA A 149 -11.52 -7.57 -17.60
N ALA A 150 -11.22 -8.77 -17.07
CA ALA A 150 -11.60 -9.17 -15.73
C ALA A 150 -10.82 -8.40 -14.66
N SER A 151 -9.51 -8.29 -14.80
CA SER A 151 -8.65 -7.53 -13.89
C SER A 151 -9.01 -6.05 -13.86
N TYR A 152 -9.34 -5.46 -15.01
CA TYR A 152 -9.76 -4.05 -15.06
C TYR A 152 -11.13 -3.82 -14.42
N ARG A 153 -12.07 -4.76 -14.58
CA ARG A 153 -13.36 -4.70 -13.88
C ARG A 153 -13.17 -4.81 -12.37
N TYR A 154 -12.38 -5.79 -11.92
CA TYR A 154 -12.03 -5.95 -10.52
C TYR A 154 -11.39 -4.69 -9.93
N LEU A 155 -10.48 -4.05 -10.67
CA LEU A 155 -9.86 -2.79 -10.25
C LEU A 155 -10.93 -1.70 -10.02
N ALA A 156 -11.83 -1.50 -10.98
CA ALA A 156 -12.90 -0.49 -10.87
C ALA A 156 -13.85 -0.79 -9.69
N GLU A 157 -14.22 -2.06 -9.50
CA GLU A 157 -15.08 -2.49 -8.41
C GLU A 157 -14.39 -2.34 -7.04
N SER A 158 -13.14 -2.74 -6.91
CA SER A 158 -12.38 -2.64 -5.67
C SER A 158 -12.14 -1.18 -5.24
N ILE A 159 -11.91 -0.27 -6.19
CA ILE A 159 -11.81 1.17 -5.92
C ILE A 159 -13.15 1.71 -5.41
N ARG A 160 -14.27 1.29 -6.03
CA ARG A 160 -15.61 1.76 -5.65
C ARG A 160 -16.04 1.28 -4.27
N MET A 161 -15.63 0.08 -3.87
CA MET A 161 -15.91 -0.49 -2.56
C MET A 161 -14.97 0.02 -1.47
N HIS A 162 -13.86 0.66 -1.87
CA HIS A 162 -12.92 1.23 -0.91
C HIS A 162 -13.55 2.46 -0.21
N PRO A 163 -13.37 2.62 1.11
CA PRO A 163 -13.86 3.80 1.81
C PRO A 163 -13.26 5.09 1.24
N ASP A 164 -14.04 6.16 1.27
CA ASP A 164 -13.54 7.48 0.92
C ASP A 164 -12.47 7.98 1.92
N GLN A 165 -11.85 9.10 1.62
CA GLN A 165 -10.74 9.66 2.40
C GLN A 165 -11.12 9.90 3.86
N GLN A 166 -12.32 10.46 4.11
CA GLN A 166 -12.77 10.81 5.44
C GLN A 166 -13.12 9.55 6.26
N THR A 167 -13.77 8.60 5.62
CA THR A 167 -14.10 7.30 6.24
C THR A 167 -12.84 6.52 6.60
N LEU A 168 -11.86 6.45 5.69
CA LEU A 168 -10.59 5.78 5.97
C LEU A 168 -9.82 6.47 7.11
N LEU A 169 -9.82 7.80 7.14
CA LEU A 169 -9.22 8.58 8.23
C LEU A 169 -9.85 8.20 9.57
N GLY A 170 -11.18 8.17 9.67
CA GLY A 170 -11.89 7.73 10.88
C GLY A 170 -11.59 6.28 11.27
N MET A 171 -11.42 5.38 10.30
CA MET A 171 -11.01 4.00 10.57
C MET A 171 -9.58 3.93 11.14
N MET A 172 -8.66 4.75 10.66
CA MET A 172 -7.31 4.83 11.21
C MET A 172 -7.33 5.36 12.65
N GLU A 173 -8.08 6.43 12.92
CA GLU A 173 -8.24 6.97 14.28
C GLU A 173 -8.85 5.92 15.23
N ALA A 174 -9.88 5.20 14.79
CA ALA A 174 -10.48 4.12 15.55
C ALA A 174 -9.51 2.94 15.83
N ALA A 175 -8.54 2.70 14.95
CA ALA A 175 -7.47 1.72 15.14
C ALA A 175 -6.34 2.20 16.07
N GLY A 176 -6.40 3.45 16.56
CA GLY A 176 -5.45 4.01 17.52
C GLY A 176 -4.39 4.93 16.91
N PHE A 177 -4.42 5.19 15.60
CA PHE A 177 -3.50 6.15 15.01
C PHE A 177 -3.84 7.58 15.43
N GLU A 178 -2.81 8.35 15.70
CA GLU A 178 -2.93 9.76 16.05
C GLU A 178 -2.47 10.65 14.88
N ARG A 179 -2.95 11.90 14.85
CA ARG A 179 -2.57 12.92 13.86
C ARG A 179 -2.80 12.46 12.42
N CYS A 180 -3.89 11.73 12.19
CA CYS A 180 -4.26 11.26 10.86
C CYS A 180 -4.55 12.45 9.93
N GLN A 181 -4.07 12.36 8.70
CA GLN A 181 -4.32 13.35 7.66
C GLN A 181 -4.28 12.66 6.29
N TYR A 182 -4.98 13.22 5.32
CA TYR A 182 -4.94 12.72 3.95
C TYR A 182 -4.57 13.81 2.94
N PHE A 183 -4.06 13.39 1.81
CA PHE A 183 -3.64 14.26 0.71
C PHE A 183 -4.26 13.75 -0.58
N ASN A 184 -5.07 14.55 -1.23
CA ASN A 184 -5.60 14.21 -2.54
C ASN A 184 -4.53 14.43 -3.62
N LEU A 185 -4.28 13.40 -4.41
CA LEU A 185 -3.35 13.43 -5.53
C LEU A 185 -4.13 13.27 -6.83
N SER A 186 -3.77 14.03 -7.86
CA SER A 186 -4.36 13.90 -9.21
C SER A 186 -5.88 14.07 -9.28
N GLY A 187 -6.48 14.76 -8.32
CA GLY A 187 -7.92 15.07 -8.32
C GLY A 187 -8.79 14.19 -7.40
N GLY A 188 -8.17 13.34 -6.61
CA GLY A 188 -8.87 12.50 -5.63
C GLY A 188 -8.08 11.34 -5.16
#